data_40ec7d9b1d7a250a28851c8e148ad419
#
_entry.id   40ec7d9b1d7a250a28851c8e148ad419
#
_cell.length_a   1.000
_cell.length_b   1.000
_cell.length_c   1.000
_cell.angle_alpha   90.00
_cell.angle_beta   90.00
_cell.angle_gamma   90.00
#
_symmetry.space_group_name_H-M   'P 1'
#
loop_
_entity.id
_entity.type
_entity.pdbx_description
1 polymer ?
#
loop_
_entity_poly.entity_id
_entity_poly.type
_entity_poly.pdbx_seq_one_letter_code
_entity_poly.pdbx_strand_id
1 'polypeptide(L)'
;MGANYPGTPNLTETSQYAFPLKPKDYAPGAVPTLEEWQKLWTAEVPNTWPELSDILVFREKVCARITALYQTQKPWQDRTIGRALWIGFEHEGLHLETFLWMTLMSPNILPPPDIPRPDFIHMAEQAVRVRVENQWFSIKPRTFTIGIEDTDDDSALSPADFFAWDNERNTYEVSVQGFEAQARPASILDYAIYLVKTSQKDCLLVTWSTVSGLPDRSIASSPQSDPVIEEFIDGLALKTVYGLLPVRLALDWPIYTSYNEAEGYAEWAGARLPTLHEARSIHRQVEEENAEKTQDEPASKSIRDDIYTDLTGCNVGFQNFHPTPVTQNGNRLSGQGDLGGAYEWTSSLFEPQPNFKPMDIYQGYSADFMDGKHIVVVGSSWAFHPRIAGKKTLYVHLPSDISALSTYIQAVSIGGRKVTHILGSASV
;
A
#
# COMPACT_ATOMS: atom_id res chain seq x y z
N MET A 1 -2.18 2.93 -22.94
CA MET A 1 -1.91 4.30 -23.42
C MET A 1 -1.88 4.31 -24.93
N GLY A 2 -3.05 4.47 -25.58
CA GLY A 2 -3.21 4.40 -27.03
C GLY A 2 -3.34 5.76 -27.69
N ALA A 3 -2.68 6.78 -27.21
CA ALA A 3 -2.65 8.05 -27.93
C ALA A 3 -1.74 7.89 -29.16
N ASN A 4 -2.33 7.93 -30.35
CA ASN A 4 -1.62 8.00 -31.63
C ASN A 4 -0.87 9.34 -31.73
N TYR A 5 0.29 9.40 -31.11
CA TYR A 5 1.20 10.52 -31.34
C TYR A 5 1.95 10.32 -32.66
N PRO A 6 2.14 11.36 -33.51
CA PRO A 6 2.92 11.25 -34.73
C PRO A 6 4.32 10.73 -34.41
N GLY A 7 4.72 9.65 -35.06
CA GLY A 7 6.05 9.02 -34.85
C GLY A 7 6.13 7.92 -33.80
N THR A 8 5.00 7.49 -33.17
CA THR A 8 4.98 6.19 -32.49
C THR A 8 5.10 5.10 -33.54
N PRO A 9 5.92 4.04 -33.28
CA PRO A 9 5.73 2.82 -34.03
C PRO A 9 4.25 2.48 -33.91
N ASN A 10 3.64 2.22 -35.04
CA ASN A 10 2.26 1.81 -35.04
C ASN A 10 2.18 0.59 -34.10
N LEU A 11 1.48 0.72 -32.96
CA LEU A 11 1.27 -0.40 -32.06
C LEU A 11 0.66 -1.60 -32.77
N THR A 12 0.09 -1.38 -33.99
CA THR A 12 -0.38 -2.45 -34.86
C THR A 12 0.73 -3.31 -35.45
N GLU A 13 1.96 -2.83 -35.59
CA GLU A 13 3.07 -3.63 -36.09
C GLU A 13 3.75 -4.50 -35.02
N THR A 14 3.67 -4.04 -33.75
CA THR A 14 4.09 -4.82 -32.57
C THR A 14 2.92 -5.51 -31.88
N SER A 15 1.69 -5.25 -32.28
CA SER A 15 0.46 -5.69 -31.63
C SER A 15 0.09 -7.14 -31.87
N GLN A 16 0.84 -7.88 -32.66
CA GLN A 16 0.73 -9.36 -32.61
C GLN A 16 1.00 -9.92 -31.20
N TYR A 17 1.56 -9.08 -30.30
CA TYR A 17 1.91 -9.39 -28.92
C TYR A 17 1.11 -8.59 -27.88
N ALA A 18 0.38 -7.57 -28.30
CA ALA A 18 -0.45 -6.80 -27.40
C ALA A 18 -1.89 -7.32 -27.51
N PHE A 19 -2.55 -7.49 -26.40
CA PHE A 19 -3.96 -7.84 -26.22
C PHE A 19 -4.78 -8.07 -27.51
N PRO A 20 -5.72 -9.01 -27.52
CA PRO A 20 -6.44 -9.47 -28.74
C PRO A 20 -7.26 -8.39 -29.45
N LEU A 21 -7.42 -7.20 -28.86
CA LEU A 21 -8.05 -6.06 -29.51
C LEU A 21 -7.06 -5.31 -30.39
N LYS A 22 -7.27 -5.39 -31.69
CA LYS A 22 -6.52 -4.59 -32.66
C LYS A 22 -7.03 -3.16 -32.58
N PRO A 23 -6.16 -2.13 -32.50
CA PRO A 23 -6.59 -0.72 -32.49
C PRO A 23 -7.50 -0.32 -33.65
N LYS A 24 -7.47 -1.07 -34.75
CA LYS A 24 -8.37 -0.86 -35.93
C LYS A 24 -9.83 -1.24 -35.65
N ASP A 25 -10.10 -1.99 -34.59
CA ASP A 25 -11.45 -2.47 -34.26
C ASP A 25 -12.24 -1.38 -33.51
N TYR A 26 -11.57 -0.28 -33.13
CA TYR A 26 -12.18 0.89 -32.50
C TYR A 26 -12.03 2.14 -33.38
N ALA A 27 -13.07 2.94 -33.44
CA ALA A 27 -12.96 4.27 -34.00
C ALA A 27 -11.98 5.12 -33.17
N PRO A 28 -11.23 6.08 -33.76
CA PRO A 28 -10.35 6.96 -32.99
C PRO A 28 -11.12 7.60 -31.83
N GLY A 29 -10.65 7.38 -30.61
CA GLY A 29 -11.29 7.87 -29.37
C GLY A 29 -12.41 6.98 -28.83
N ALA A 30 -12.74 5.85 -29.47
CA ALA A 30 -13.66 4.87 -28.90
C ALA A 30 -12.95 4.09 -27.78
N VAL A 31 -13.63 3.94 -26.65
CA VAL A 31 -13.16 3.15 -25.52
C VAL A 31 -13.95 1.84 -25.50
N PRO A 32 -13.30 0.68 -25.23
CA PRO A 32 -14.01 -0.58 -25.08
C PRO A 32 -15.11 -0.47 -24.03
N THR A 33 -16.24 -1.08 -24.31
CA THR A 33 -17.31 -1.24 -23.31
C THR A 33 -16.86 -2.18 -22.20
N LEU A 34 -17.54 -2.16 -21.05
CA LEU A 34 -17.27 -3.07 -19.96
C LEU A 34 -17.32 -4.54 -20.39
N GLU A 35 -18.28 -4.91 -21.27
CA GLU A 35 -18.41 -6.26 -21.81
C GLU A 35 -17.21 -6.65 -22.70
N GLU A 36 -16.69 -5.71 -23.48
CA GLU A 36 -15.49 -5.91 -24.29
C GLU A 36 -14.24 -6.03 -23.43
N TRP A 37 -14.11 -5.22 -22.36
CA TRP A 37 -13.07 -5.37 -21.35
C TRP A 37 -13.14 -6.74 -20.64
N GLN A 38 -14.32 -7.19 -20.23
CA GLN A 38 -14.49 -8.50 -19.62
C GLN A 38 -14.11 -9.65 -20.57
N LYS A 39 -14.39 -9.54 -21.85
CA LYS A 39 -13.92 -10.49 -22.86
C LYS A 39 -12.39 -10.51 -23.00
N LEU A 40 -11.74 -9.36 -22.82
CA LEU A 40 -10.27 -9.27 -22.81
C LEU A 40 -9.66 -9.97 -21.61
N TRP A 41 -10.24 -9.80 -20.42
CA TRP A 41 -9.78 -10.47 -19.19
C TRP A 41 -9.95 -12.00 -19.25
N THR A 42 -10.89 -12.49 -20.05
CA THR A 42 -11.12 -13.93 -20.25
C THR A 42 -10.40 -14.51 -21.48
N ALA A 43 -9.74 -13.66 -22.27
CA ALA A 43 -8.96 -14.11 -23.42
C ALA A 43 -7.75 -14.94 -22.95
N GLU A 44 -7.47 -16.03 -23.67
CA GLU A 44 -6.27 -16.82 -23.41
C GLU A 44 -5.03 -15.92 -23.53
N VAL A 45 -4.16 -15.96 -22.50
CA VAL A 45 -2.87 -15.29 -22.54
C VAL A 45 -2.08 -15.80 -23.74
N PRO A 46 -1.55 -14.94 -24.61
CA PRO A 46 -0.76 -15.38 -25.75
C PRO A 46 0.36 -16.29 -25.30
N ASN A 47 0.47 -17.48 -25.90
CA ASN A 47 1.53 -18.44 -25.59
C ASN A 47 2.92 -17.96 -26.07
N THR A 48 2.98 -16.88 -26.83
CA THR A 48 4.21 -16.32 -27.37
C THR A 48 4.39 -14.89 -26.89
N TRP A 49 5.49 -14.65 -26.20
CA TRP A 49 5.92 -13.33 -25.78
C TRP A 49 6.93 -12.76 -26.78
N PRO A 50 7.03 -11.42 -26.93
CA PRO A 50 8.08 -10.79 -27.71
C PRO A 50 9.46 -11.20 -27.18
N GLU A 51 10.44 -11.23 -28.06
CA GLU A 51 11.82 -11.39 -27.64
C GLU A 51 12.25 -10.22 -26.73
N LEU A 52 13.10 -10.50 -25.75
CA LEU A 52 13.59 -9.47 -24.83
C LEU A 52 14.19 -8.26 -25.56
N SER A 53 14.90 -8.50 -26.68
CA SER A 53 15.46 -7.45 -27.53
C SER A 53 14.39 -6.49 -28.05
N ASP A 54 13.21 -7.00 -28.44
CA ASP A 54 12.12 -6.19 -28.98
C ASP A 54 11.48 -5.34 -27.89
N ILE A 55 11.32 -5.93 -26.68
CA ILE A 55 10.83 -5.23 -25.49
C ILE A 55 11.79 -4.07 -25.13
N LEU A 56 13.09 -4.31 -25.14
CA LEU A 56 14.10 -3.28 -24.84
C LEU A 56 14.08 -2.16 -25.88
N VAL A 57 14.01 -2.48 -27.17
CA VAL A 57 13.89 -1.49 -28.25
C VAL A 57 12.61 -0.65 -28.11
N PHE A 58 11.49 -1.28 -27.76
CA PHE A 58 10.24 -0.55 -27.48
C PHE A 58 10.42 0.42 -26.31
N ARG A 59 10.98 -0.05 -25.19
CA ARG A 59 11.28 0.77 -24.02
C ARG A 59 12.15 1.98 -24.38
N GLU A 60 13.21 1.80 -25.14
CA GLU A 60 14.10 2.88 -25.57
C GLU A 60 13.35 3.93 -26.39
N LYS A 61 12.48 3.51 -27.30
CA LYS A 61 11.66 4.42 -28.11
C LYS A 61 10.69 5.24 -27.23
N VAL A 62 10.07 4.61 -26.25
CA VAL A 62 9.18 5.29 -25.29
C VAL A 62 9.98 6.31 -24.47
N CYS A 63 11.12 5.90 -23.90
CA CYS A 63 11.99 6.80 -23.13
C CYS A 63 12.46 8.00 -23.95
N ALA A 64 12.93 7.77 -25.17
CA ALA A 64 13.38 8.85 -26.07
C ALA A 64 12.25 9.85 -26.35
N ARG A 65 11.04 9.36 -26.53
CA ARG A 65 9.86 10.20 -26.79
C ARG A 65 9.45 11.02 -25.59
N ILE A 66 9.39 10.43 -24.39
CA ILE A 66 9.12 11.15 -23.15
C ILE A 66 10.20 12.22 -22.93
N THR A 67 11.48 11.87 -23.13
CA THR A 67 12.59 12.82 -23.03
C THR A 67 12.40 13.98 -24.00
N ALA A 68 12.04 13.71 -25.24
CA ALA A 68 11.79 14.76 -26.23
C ALA A 68 10.62 15.68 -25.86
N LEU A 69 9.56 15.14 -25.23
CA LEU A 69 8.46 15.95 -24.69
C LEU A 69 8.95 16.93 -23.61
N TYR A 70 9.77 16.46 -22.67
CA TYR A 70 10.34 17.29 -21.59
C TYR A 70 11.33 18.35 -22.09
N GLN A 71 11.86 18.21 -23.29
CA GLN A 71 12.67 19.25 -23.95
C GLN A 71 11.81 20.38 -24.57
N THR A 72 10.49 20.23 -24.56
CA THR A 72 9.53 21.25 -25.05
C THR A 72 8.80 21.87 -23.85
N GLN A 73 8.01 22.92 -24.11
CA GLN A 73 7.13 23.50 -23.10
C GLN A 73 5.77 22.78 -22.99
N LYS A 74 5.51 21.79 -23.86
CA LYS A 74 4.21 21.10 -23.92
C LYS A 74 3.77 20.47 -22.59
N PRO A 75 4.63 19.76 -21.82
CA PRO A 75 4.21 19.17 -20.55
C PRO A 75 3.65 20.19 -19.55
N TRP A 76 4.07 21.43 -19.66
CA TRP A 76 3.65 22.51 -18.74
C TRP A 76 2.56 23.43 -19.32
N GLN A 77 2.35 23.43 -20.63
CA GLN A 77 1.37 24.29 -21.30
C GLN A 77 0.10 23.54 -21.72
N ASP A 78 0.20 22.24 -21.95
CA ASP A 78 -0.89 21.38 -22.38
C ASP A 78 -1.24 20.42 -21.24
N ARG A 79 -2.41 20.65 -20.60
CA ARG A 79 -2.86 19.86 -19.47
C ARG A 79 -3.06 18.39 -19.82
N THR A 80 -3.53 18.06 -21.02
CA THR A 80 -3.70 16.66 -21.46
C THR A 80 -2.36 15.92 -21.48
N ILE A 81 -1.31 16.56 -22.01
CA ILE A 81 0.05 16.00 -21.99
C ILE A 81 0.60 15.93 -20.57
N GLY A 82 0.43 17.00 -19.79
CA GLY A 82 0.85 17.03 -18.39
C GLY A 82 0.20 15.93 -17.58
N ARG A 83 -1.12 15.77 -17.69
CA ARG A 83 -1.89 14.70 -17.03
C ARG A 83 -1.41 13.31 -17.46
N ALA A 84 -1.24 13.08 -18.76
CA ALA A 84 -0.78 11.78 -19.26
C ALA A 84 0.59 11.39 -18.72
N LEU A 85 1.52 12.34 -18.64
CA LEU A 85 2.85 12.11 -18.06
C LEU A 85 2.78 11.88 -16.54
N TRP A 86 1.96 12.64 -15.83
CA TRP A 86 1.80 12.53 -14.39
C TRP A 86 1.19 11.18 -14.00
N ILE A 87 0.03 10.85 -14.55
CA ILE A 87 -0.67 9.59 -14.28
C ILE A 87 0.18 8.40 -14.74
N GLY A 88 0.82 8.50 -15.91
CA GLY A 88 1.71 7.45 -16.41
C GLY A 88 2.88 7.17 -15.48
N PHE A 89 3.52 8.20 -14.91
CA PHE A 89 4.60 8.03 -13.94
C PHE A 89 4.11 7.34 -12.65
N GLU A 90 2.98 7.80 -12.12
CA GLU A 90 2.43 7.19 -10.90
C GLU A 90 1.97 5.76 -11.16
N HIS A 91 1.37 5.47 -12.33
CA HIS A 91 0.95 4.13 -12.73
C HIS A 91 2.14 3.14 -12.83
N GLU A 92 3.26 3.57 -13.42
CA GLU A 92 4.49 2.76 -13.42
C GLU A 92 4.97 2.45 -11.99
N GLY A 93 4.86 3.42 -11.08
CA GLY A 93 5.19 3.20 -9.66
C GLY A 93 4.29 2.17 -8.98
N LEU A 94 3.00 2.15 -9.30
CA LEU A 94 2.05 1.14 -8.82
C LEU A 94 2.40 -0.25 -9.36
N HIS A 95 2.72 -0.36 -10.64
CA HIS A 95 3.11 -1.63 -11.25
C HIS A 95 4.43 -2.18 -10.72
N LEU A 96 5.39 -1.32 -10.39
CA LEU A 96 6.65 -1.75 -9.81
C LEU A 96 6.40 -2.55 -8.51
N GLU A 97 5.52 -2.07 -7.66
CA GLU A 97 5.12 -2.76 -6.45
C GLU A 97 4.34 -4.05 -6.74
N THR A 98 3.36 -4.00 -7.64
CA THR A 98 2.56 -5.18 -8.02
C THR A 98 3.46 -6.30 -8.56
N PHE A 99 4.43 -5.99 -9.39
CA PHE A 99 5.42 -6.98 -9.88
C PHE A 99 6.27 -7.55 -8.75
N LEU A 100 6.64 -6.74 -7.76
CA LEU A 100 7.34 -7.23 -6.58
C LEU A 100 6.49 -8.25 -5.81
N TRP A 101 5.19 -7.98 -5.60
CA TRP A 101 4.28 -8.92 -4.96
C TRP A 101 4.22 -10.26 -5.68
N MET A 102 4.07 -10.21 -7.00
CA MET A 102 4.04 -11.41 -7.84
C MET A 102 5.35 -12.20 -7.72
N THR A 103 6.49 -11.50 -7.71
CA THR A 103 7.80 -12.16 -7.61
C THR A 103 8.07 -12.71 -6.22
N LEU A 104 7.60 -12.06 -5.15
CA LEU A 104 7.70 -12.57 -3.77
C LEU A 104 6.99 -13.92 -3.57
N MET A 105 5.97 -14.21 -4.38
CA MET A 105 5.33 -15.53 -4.37
C MET A 105 6.17 -16.61 -5.04
N SER A 106 7.16 -16.24 -5.85
CA SER A 106 8.09 -17.16 -6.47
C SER A 106 9.11 -17.70 -5.46
N PRO A 107 9.44 -18.99 -5.49
CA PRO A 107 10.53 -19.53 -4.66
C PRO A 107 11.91 -19.09 -5.14
N ASN A 108 12.02 -18.49 -6.31
CA ASN A 108 13.28 -18.13 -6.98
C ASN A 108 13.60 -16.63 -6.92
N ILE A 109 12.91 -15.89 -6.06
CA ILE A 109 13.20 -14.47 -5.89
C ILE A 109 14.59 -14.28 -5.26
N LEU A 110 15.31 -13.28 -5.75
CA LEU A 110 16.58 -12.82 -5.21
C LEU A 110 16.50 -11.31 -4.97
N PRO A 111 17.26 -10.79 -4.01
CA PRO A 111 17.41 -9.34 -3.86
C PRO A 111 18.08 -8.76 -5.11
N PRO A 112 17.92 -7.46 -5.38
CA PRO A 112 18.64 -6.82 -6.46
C PRO A 112 20.16 -7.02 -6.32
N PRO A 113 20.90 -7.07 -7.44
CA PRO A 113 22.36 -7.17 -7.40
C PRO A 113 22.96 -6.07 -6.49
N ASP A 114 24.03 -6.42 -5.79
CA ASP A 114 24.77 -5.53 -4.90
C ASP A 114 24.02 -5.01 -3.66
N ILE A 115 22.82 -5.50 -3.41
CA ILE A 115 22.10 -5.22 -2.15
C ILE A 115 22.47 -6.32 -1.13
N PRO A 116 23.22 -5.98 -0.07
CA PRO A 116 23.61 -6.95 0.93
C PRO A 116 22.41 -7.43 1.75
N ARG A 117 22.44 -8.67 2.16
CA ARG A 117 21.45 -9.19 3.12
C ARG A 117 21.64 -8.46 4.46
N PRO A 118 20.57 -7.88 5.04
CA PRO A 118 20.65 -7.27 6.36
C PRO A 118 21.02 -8.28 7.46
N ASP A 119 21.63 -7.78 8.53
CA ASP A 119 21.80 -8.56 9.76
C ASP A 119 20.48 -8.60 10.53
N PHE A 120 19.59 -9.50 10.11
CA PHE A 120 18.28 -9.68 10.72
C PHE A 120 18.34 -10.10 12.18
N ILE A 121 19.43 -10.76 12.61
CA ILE A 121 19.63 -11.15 14.01
C ILE A 121 19.81 -9.91 14.85
N HIS A 122 20.75 -9.05 14.48
CA HIS A 122 20.99 -7.79 15.17
C HIS A 122 19.75 -6.88 15.18
N MET A 123 19.04 -6.80 14.05
CA MET A 123 17.79 -6.05 13.96
C MET A 123 16.71 -6.57 14.90
N ALA A 124 16.52 -7.88 15.00
CA ALA A 124 15.57 -8.48 15.92
C ALA A 124 15.95 -8.23 17.39
N GLU A 125 17.24 -8.34 17.75
CA GLU A 125 17.71 -8.02 19.09
C GLU A 125 17.47 -6.54 19.45
N GLN A 126 17.68 -5.62 18.52
CA GLN A 126 17.36 -4.21 18.72
C GLN A 126 15.85 -3.99 18.92
N ALA A 127 15.00 -4.61 18.09
CA ALA A 127 13.57 -4.49 18.19
C ALA A 127 13.04 -4.99 19.54
N VAL A 128 13.53 -6.12 20.02
CA VAL A 128 13.17 -6.67 21.35
C VAL A 128 13.46 -5.70 22.48
N ARG A 129 14.58 -4.96 22.42
CA ARG A 129 14.98 -4.00 23.47
C ARG A 129 14.05 -2.80 23.58
N VAL A 130 13.42 -2.40 22.47
CA VAL A 130 12.52 -1.23 22.40
C VAL A 130 11.06 -1.61 22.31
N ARG A 131 10.77 -2.91 22.29
CA ARG A 131 9.39 -3.42 22.21
C ARG A 131 8.55 -2.89 23.36
N VAL A 132 7.40 -2.35 23.02
CA VAL A 132 6.41 -1.82 23.97
C VAL A 132 5.03 -2.38 23.66
N GLU A 133 4.18 -2.43 24.66
CA GLU A 133 2.76 -2.81 24.46
C GLU A 133 2.06 -1.81 23.57
N ASN A 134 1.15 -2.32 22.72
CA ASN A 134 0.35 -1.48 21.83
C ASN A 134 -0.80 -0.83 22.62
N GLN A 135 -0.64 0.43 22.99
CA GLN A 135 -1.61 1.17 23.79
C GLN A 135 -2.71 1.79 22.93
N TRP A 136 -3.79 2.19 23.60
CA TRP A 136 -4.92 2.89 23.00
C TRP A 136 -4.78 4.39 23.16
N PHE A 137 -5.08 5.12 22.08
CA PHE A 137 -5.07 6.58 22.00
C PHE A 137 -6.43 7.10 21.62
N SER A 138 -6.87 8.19 22.28
CA SER A 138 -8.10 8.87 21.91
C SER A 138 -7.89 9.73 20.67
N ILE A 139 -8.69 9.50 19.66
CA ILE A 139 -8.75 10.30 18.45
C ILE A 139 -9.88 11.32 18.61
N LYS A 140 -9.54 12.60 18.44
CA LYS A 140 -10.48 13.71 18.59
C LYS A 140 -11.51 13.70 17.45
N PRO A 141 -12.79 14.07 17.72
CA PRO A 141 -13.75 14.30 16.65
C PRO A 141 -13.25 15.45 15.77
N ARG A 142 -13.44 15.32 14.47
CA ARG A 142 -13.02 16.35 13.51
C ARG A 142 -13.85 16.36 12.24
N THR A 143 -13.87 17.50 11.61
CA THR A 143 -14.38 17.69 10.26
C THR A 143 -13.23 18.14 9.36
N PHE A 144 -13.08 17.53 8.20
CA PHE A 144 -11.99 17.83 7.27
C PHE A 144 -12.37 17.51 5.83
N THR A 145 -11.65 18.13 4.91
CA THR A 145 -11.83 17.90 3.47
C THR A 145 -10.95 16.76 3.01
N ILE A 146 -11.49 15.89 2.17
CA ILE A 146 -10.79 14.84 1.43
C ILE A 146 -10.88 15.15 -0.06
N GLY A 147 -9.88 14.69 -0.83
CA GLY A 147 -9.83 14.80 -2.28
C GLY A 147 -8.95 15.94 -2.77
N ILE A 148 -8.77 15.99 -4.06
CA ILE A 148 -8.00 17.00 -4.79
C ILE A 148 -8.96 17.70 -5.77
N GLU A 149 -8.94 19.02 -5.77
CA GLU A 149 -9.67 19.79 -6.77
C GLU A 149 -8.90 19.74 -8.08
N ASP A 150 -9.35 18.88 -8.97
CA ASP A 150 -8.77 18.72 -10.32
C ASP A 150 -9.89 18.51 -11.33
N THR A 151 -10.09 19.52 -12.19
CA THR A 151 -11.14 19.49 -13.20
C THR A 151 -10.79 18.53 -14.34
N ASP A 152 -11.80 17.87 -14.91
CA ASP A 152 -11.67 17.04 -16.12
C ASP A 152 -11.40 17.87 -17.38
N ASP A 153 -11.66 19.18 -17.31
CA ASP A 153 -11.46 20.08 -18.45
C ASP A 153 -9.98 20.41 -18.64
N ASP A 154 -9.33 19.62 -19.46
CA ASP A 154 -7.94 19.83 -19.85
C ASP A 154 -7.76 20.91 -20.92
N SER A 155 -8.82 21.58 -21.35
CA SER A 155 -8.75 22.74 -22.26
C SER A 155 -8.29 24.03 -21.57
N ALA A 156 -8.26 24.07 -20.23
CA ALA A 156 -7.80 25.20 -19.46
C ALA A 156 -6.32 25.51 -19.74
N LEU A 157 -6.00 26.78 -19.99
CA LEU A 157 -4.65 27.24 -20.33
C LEU A 157 -3.70 27.31 -19.12
N SER A 158 -4.20 27.25 -17.90
CA SER A 158 -3.38 27.26 -16.70
C SER A 158 -2.73 25.91 -16.46
N PRO A 159 -1.39 25.84 -16.31
CA PRO A 159 -0.74 24.63 -15.84
C PRO A 159 -1.30 24.24 -14.50
N ALA A 160 -1.67 22.97 -14.33
CA ALA A 160 -2.00 22.46 -12.99
C ALA A 160 -0.73 22.14 -12.24
N ASP A 161 -0.68 22.52 -10.98
CA ASP A 161 0.40 22.07 -10.08
C ASP A 161 0.29 20.59 -9.77
N PHE A 162 -0.91 20.02 -9.90
CA PHE A 162 -1.23 18.62 -9.60
C PHE A 162 -2.28 18.05 -10.55
N PHE A 163 -2.19 16.75 -10.76
CA PHE A 163 -3.26 15.97 -11.37
C PHE A 163 -3.67 14.85 -10.41
N ALA A 164 -4.97 14.60 -10.36
CA ALA A 164 -5.56 13.57 -9.52
C ALA A 164 -6.01 12.37 -10.34
N TRP A 165 -5.96 11.18 -9.73
CA TRP A 165 -6.69 10.01 -10.21
C TRP A 165 -8.20 10.23 -10.03
N ASP A 166 -9.01 9.46 -10.74
CA ASP A 166 -10.47 9.62 -10.65
C ASP A 166 -11.02 9.36 -9.25
N ASN A 167 -10.38 8.50 -8.47
CA ASN A 167 -10.73 8.23 -7.07
C ASN A 167 -10.15 9.25 -6.07
N GLU A 168 -9.31 10.17 -6.51
CA GLU A 168 -8.80 11.29 -5.71
C GLU A 168 -9.55 12.60 -5.96
N ARG A 169 -10.33 12.66 -7.06
CA ARG A 169 -10.98 13.89 -7.51
C ARG A 169 -12.21 14.23 -6.72
N ASN A 170 -12.51 15.51 -6.85
CA ASN A 170 -13.55 16.25 -6.17
C ASN A 170 -13.34 16.27 -4.66
N THR A 171 -13.19 17.46 -4.16
CA THR A 171 -13.13 17.65 -2.72
C THR A 171 -14.51 17.49 -2.10
N TYR A 172 -14.57 16.86 -0.94
CA TYR A 172 -15.77 16.75 -0.14
C TYR A 172 -15.43 16.78 1.35
N GLU A 173 -16.37 17.26 2.15
CA GLU A 173 -16.20 17.35 3.59
C GLU A 173 -16.69 16.07 4.28
N VAL A 174 -15.94 15.61 5.25
CA VAL A 174 -16.29 14.48 6.11
C VAL A 174 -16.19 14.85 7.57
N SER A 175 -17.13 14.34 8.37
CA SER A 175 -17.14 14.49 9.82
C SER A 175 -16.95 13.13 10.48
N VAL A 176 -15.91 13.00 11.29
CA VAL A 176 -15.57 11.79 12.04
C VAL A 176 -15.78 12.03 13.52
N GLN A 177 -16.53 11.15 14.17
CA GLN A 177 -16.73 11.20 15.61
C GLN A 177 -15.46 10.76 16.35
N GLY A 178 -15.32 11.15 17.61
CA GLY A 178 -14.20 10.68 18.43
C GLY A 178 -14.26 9.17 18.68
N PHE A 179 -13.09 8.54 18.66
CA PHE A 179 -12.92 7.10 18.87
C PHE A 179 -11.54 6.82 19.50
N GLU A 180 -11.27 5.57 19.81
CA GLU A 180 -9.94 5.15 20.26
C GLU A 180 -9.28 4.27 19.20
N ALA A 181 -7.98 4.44 18.98
CA ALA A 181 -7.16 3.65 18.07
C ALA A 181 -5.95 3.08 18.81
N GLN A 182 -5.49 1.91 18.39
CA GLN A 182 -4.20 1.40 18.84
C GLN A 182 -3.07 2.30 18.32
N ALA A 183 -1.99 2.40 19.11
CA ALA A 183 -0.86 3.28 18.80
C ALA A 183 -0.21 2.95 17.46
N ARG A 184 -0.09 1.69 17.13
CA ARG A 184 0.67 1.16 16.01
C ARG A 184 -0.01 -0.04 15.36
N PRO A 185 0.43 -0.42 14.15
CA PRO A 185 0.00 -1.67 13.52
C PRO A 185 0.21 -2.89 14.42
N ALA A 186 -0.63 -3.91 14.24
CA ALA A 186 -0.40 -5.22 14.83
C ALA A 186 0.88 -5.83 14.29
N SER A 187 1.71 -6.36 15.18
CA SER A 187 2.94 -7.04 14.81
C SER A 187 2.71 -8.53 14.50
N ILE A 188 3.71 -9.16 13.89
CA ILE A 188 3.74 -10.61 13.70
C ILE A 188 3.57 -11.34 15.03
N LEU A 189 4.16 -10.84 16.11
CA LEU A 189 3.99 -11.41 17.46
C LEU A 189 2.54 -11.30 17.93
N ASP A 190 1.90 -10.15 17.77
CA ASP A 190 0.51 -9.94 18.17
C ASP A 190 -0.42 -10.95 17.45
N TYR A 191 -0.17 -11.18 16.16
CA TYR A 191 -0.96 -12.12 15.36
C TYR A 191 -0.66 -13.60 15.73
N ALA A 192 0.59 -13.95 16.01
CA ALA A 192 0.95 -15.28 16.48
C ALA A 192 0.25 -15.60 17.81
N ILE A 193 0.16 -14.64 18.72
CA ILE A 193 -0.61 -14.76 19.98
C ILE A 193 -2.09 -15.04 19.67
N TYR A 194 -2.69 -14.31 18.73
CA TYR A 194 -4.07 -14.52 18.29
C TYR A 194 -4.29 -15.96 17.80
N LEU A 195 -3.46 -16.46 16.88
CA LEU A 195 -3.59 -17.81 16.33
C LEU A 195 -3.48 -18.90 17.43
N VAL A 196 -2.55 -18.71 18.36
CA VAL A 196 -2.39 -19.64 19.51
C VAL A 196 -3.60 -19.61 20.44
N LYS A 197 -4.06 -18.41 20.83
CA LYS A 197 -5.17 -18.24 21.78
C LYS A 197 -6.53 -18.68 21.21
N THR A 198 -6.71 -18.62 19.90
CA THR A 198 -7.92 -19.07 19.20
C THR A 198 -7.84 -20.52 18.71
N SER A 199 -6.74 -21.22 18.98
CA SER A 199 -6.47 -22.57 18.47
C SER A 199 -6.46 -22.70 16.95
N GLN A 200 -6.07 -21.62 16.25
CA GLN A 200 -6.00 -21.54 14.78
C GLN A 200 -4.58 -21.71 14.23
N LYS A 201 -3.75 -22.49 14.92
CA LYS A 201 -2.34 -22.70 14.55
C LYS A 201 -2.14 -23.27 13.14
N ASP A 202 -3.14 -23.94 12.58
CA ASP A 202 -3.10 -24.51 11.23
C ASP A 202 -3.48 -23.48 10.14
N CYS A 203 -4.04 -22.32 10.53
CA CYS A 203 -4.43 -21.24 9.62
C CYS A 203 -3.24 -20.29 9.38
N LEU A 204 -2.19 -20.80 8.72
CA LEU A 204 -1.02 -20.01 8.43
C LEU A 204 -1.29 -19.00 7.31
N LEU A 205 -0.75 -17.79 7.47
CA LEU A 205 -0.78 -16.76 6.42
C LEU A 205 -0.03 -17.24 5.17
N VAL A 206 -0.44 -16.77 4.00
CA VAL A 206 0.19 -17.13 2.71
C VAL A 206 1.68 -16.77 2.65
N THR A 207 2.10 -15.76 3.41
CA THR A 207 3.49 -15.34 3.53
C THR A 207 4.32 -16.21 4.46
N TRP A 208 3.69 -17.08 5.24
CA TRP A 208 4.36 -17.98 6.18
C TRP A 208 4.53 -19.37 5.58
N SER A 209 5.55 -20.06 6.03
CA SER A 209 5.84 -21.45 5.63
C SER A 209 6.38 -22.21 6.83
N THR A 210 6.03 -23.49 6.92
CA THR A 210 6.68 -24.41 7.86
C THR A 210 7.98 -24.88 7.25
N VAL A 211 9.06 -24.85 8.02
CA VAL A 211 10.40 -25.26 7.56
C VAL A 211 11.04 -26.13 8.63
N SER A 212 11.48 -27.33 8.21
CA SER A 212 12.26 -28.21 9.06
C SER A 212 13.74 -27.79 9.02
N GLY A 213 14.36 -27.60 10.18
CA GLY A 213 15.80 -27.36 10.28
C GLY A 213 16.24 -25.92 9.94
N LEU A 214 15.46 -24.92 10.32
CA LEU A 214 15.92 -23.52 10.22
C LEU A 214 17.24 -23.36 10.98
N PRO A 215 18.29 -22.78 10.34
CA PRO A 215 19.48 -22.41 11.07
C PRO A 215 19.13 -21.28 12.03
N ASP A 216 19.68 -21.34 13.21
CA ASP A 216 19.69 -20.28 14.19
C ASP A 216 18.51 -20.20 15.19
N ARG A 217 18.62 -21.05 16.20
CA ARG A 217 17.87 -20.94 17.46
C ARG A 217 18.55 -19.98 18.46
N SER A 218 19.56 -19.22 18.00
CA SER A 218 20.46 -18.48 18.90
C SER A 218 19.88 -17.20 19.50
N ILE A 219 18.73 -16.71 18.96
CA ILE A 219 18.07 -15.58 19.60
C ILE A 219 17.35 -16.10 20.84
N ALA A 220 17.86 -15.75 21.99
CA ALA A 220 17.24 -16.08 23.26
C ALA A 220 15.80 -15.59 23.27
N SER A 221 14.87 -16.50 23.60
CA SER A 221 13.52 -16.15 23.94
C SER A 221 13.53 -15.04 24.97
N SER A 222 12.65 -14.05 24.83
CA SER A 222 12.49 -13.06 25.90
C SER A 222 12.18 -13.82 27.20
N PRO A 223 12.77 -13.47 28.35
CA PRO A 223 12.47 -14.14 29.61
C PRO A 223 10.98 -14.15 30.00
N GLN A 224 10.17 -13.38 29.27
CA GLN A 224 8.71 -13.22 29.48
C GLN A 224 7.86 -13.88 28.38
N SER A 225 8.46 -14.65 27.45
CA SER A 225 7.70 -15.27 26.37
C SER A 225 6.94 -16.49 26.83
N ASP A 226 5.69 -16.62 26.37
CA ASP A 226 4.85 -17.80 26.59
C ASP A 226 5.45 -19.00 25.85
N PRO A 227 5.79 -20.12 26.51
CA PRO A 227 6.38 -21.29 25.86
C PRO A 227 5.55 -21.84 24.71
N VAL A 228 4.22 -21.72 24.76
CA VAL A 228 3.32 -22.21 23.70
C VAL A 228 3.44 -21.37 22.45
N ILE A 229 3.67 -20.06 22.61
CA ILE A 229 3.90 -19.15 21.49
C ILE A 229 5.28 -19.41 20.90
N GLU A 230 6.30 -19.59 21.74
CA GLU A 230 7.65 -19.92 21.31
C GLU A 230 7.69 -21.23 20.50
N GLU A 231 6.98 -22.27 20.97
CA GLU A 231 6.85 -23.53 20.24
C GLU A 231 6.13 -23.36 18.90
N PHE A 232 5.10 -22.49 18.84
CA PHE A 232 4.34 -22.23 17.61
C PHE A 232 5.19 -21.53 16.56
N ILE A 233 5.94 -20.51 16.93
CA ILE A 233 6.78 -19.76 15.99
C ILE A 233 8.06 -20.50 15.61
N ASP A 234 8.48 -21.49 16.40
CA ASP A 234 9.64 -22.32 16.08
C ASP A 234 9.32 -23.21 14.87
N GLY A 235 10.12 -23.11 13.82
CA GLY A 235 9.87 -23.80 12.56
C GLY A 235 8.97 -23.06 11.57
N LEU A 236 8.56 -21.81 11.87
CA LEU A 236 7.90 -20.93 10.91
C LEU A 236 8.89 -19.96 10.28
N ALA A 237 8.71 -19.71 9.00
CA ALA A 237 9.49 -18.74 8.22
C ALA A 237 8.61 -17.84 7.37
N LEU A 238 9.08 -16.62 7.13
CA LEU A 238 8.49 -15.64 6.23
C LEU A 238 9.15 -15.68 4.86
N LYS A 239 8.37 -15.46 3.82
CA LYS A 239 8.89 -15.18 2.47
C LYS A 239 9.38 -13.74 2.40
N THR A 240 10.62 -13.57 1.99
CA THR A 240 11.24 -12.24 1.76
C THR A 240 12.04 -12.27 0.46
N VAL A 241 12.47 -11.10 -0.03
CA VAL A 241 13.39 -11.03 -1.19
C VAL A 241 14.74 -11.68 -0.91
N TYR A 242 15.08 -11.93 0.36
CA TYR A 242 16.31 -12.61 0.79
C TYR A 242 16.09 -14.11 1.03
N GLY A 243 14.98 -14.66 0.54
CA GLY A 243 14.55 -16.03 0.80
C GLY A 243 13.72 -16.16 2.08
N LEU A 244 13.67 -17.36 2.63
CA LEU A 244 12.95 -17.65 3.85
C LEU A 244 13.68 -17.06 5.06
N LEU A 245 12.98 -16.27 5.86
CA LEU A 245 13.45 -15.69 7.11
C LEU A 245 12.70 -16.31 8.29
N PRO A 246 13.37 -16.87 9.32
CA PRO A 246 12.68 -17.35 10.52
C PRO A 246 11.74 -16.29 11.10
N VAL A 247 10.49 -16.62 11.37
CA VAL A 247 9.48 -15.72 11.95
C VAL A 247 9.99 -15.03 13.21
N ARG A 248 10.77 -15.76 14.02
CA ARG A 248 11.44 -15.26 15.22
C ARG A 248 12.26 -14.00 15.01
N LEU A 249 12.82 -13.80 13.82
CA LEU A 249 13.63 -12.63 13.46
C LEU A 249 12.79 -11.40 13.03
N ALA A 250 11.48 -11.57 12.88
CA ALA A 250 10.59 -10.56 12.34
C ALA A 250 9.37 -10.28 13.24
N LEU A 251 9.42 -10.70 14.52
CA LEU A 251 8.27 -10.62 15.42
C LEU A 251 7.69 -9.23 15.59
N ASP A 252 8.51 -8.19 15.46
CA ASP A 252 8.11 -6.78 15.58
C ASP A 252 7.76 -6.12 14.22
N TRP A 253 7.82 -6.87 13.11
CA TRP A 253 7.36 -6.36 11.82
C TRP A 253 5.84 -6.30 11.77
N PRO A 254 5.26 -5.38 10.94
CA PRO A 254 3.81 -5.40 10.71
C PRO A 254 3.38 -6.74 10.14
N ILE A 255 2.24 -7.24 10.60
CA ILE A 255 1.66 -8.47 10.07
C ILE A 255 0.99 -8.21 8.73
N TYR A 256 1.20 -9.06 7.74
CA TYR A 256 0.57 -9.01 6.43
C TYR A 256 -0.56 -10.02 6.34
N THR A 257 -1.76 -9.54 6.05
CA THR A 257 -3.00 -10.33 6.07
C THR A 257 -3.89 -9.99 4.89
N SER A 258 -4.86 -10.87 4.59
CA SER A 258 -6.07 -10.50 3.86
C SER A 258 -6.99 -9.67 4.75
N TYR A 259 -8.02 -9.06 4.16
CA TYR A 259 -9.05 -8.34 4.92
C TYR A 259 -9.75 -9.24 5.95
N ASN A 260 -10.17 -10.45 5.55
CA ASN A 260 -10.86 -11.38 6.43
C ASN A 260 -10.02 -11.81 7.64
N GLU A 261 -8.72 -12.03 7.43
CA GLU A 261 -7.77 -12.34 8.51
C GLU A 261 -7.57 -11.13 9.43
N ALA A 262 -7.53 -9.92 8.87
CA ALA A 262 -7.44 -8.68 9.64
C ALA A 262 -8.68 -8.44 10.50
N GLU A 263 -9.87 -8.63 9.92
CA GLU A 263 -11.15 -8.49 10.61
C GLU A 263 -11.26 -9.48 11.76
N GLY A 264 -10.94 -10.77 11.52
CA GLY A 264 -10.96 -11.80 12.57
C GLY A 264 -10.02 -11.51 13.75
N TYR A 265 -8.81 -10.96 13.46
CA TYR A 265 -7.92 -10.48 14.52
C TYR A 265 -8.52 -9.30 15.29
N ALA A 266 -9.04 -8.30 14.60
CA ALA A 266 -9.60 -7.11 15.22
C ALA A 266 -10.79 -7.46 16.12
N GLU A 267 -11.69 -8.34 15.67
CA GLU A 267 -12.82 -8.83 16.46
C GLU A 267 -12.36 -9.58 17.70
N TRP A 268 -11.38 -10.49 17.58
CA TRP A 268 -10.80 -11.18 18.72
C TRP A 268 -10.17 -10.19 19.72
N ALA A 269 -9.53 -9.15 19.24
CA ALA A 269 -8.98 -8.07 20.06
C ALA A 269 -10.07 -7.18 20.70
N GLY A 270 -11.36 -7.45 20.47
CA GLY A 270 -12.47 -6.65 20.95
C GLY A 270 -12.59 -5.29 20.27
N ALA A 271 -12.15 -5.22 19.03
CA ALA A 271 -12.04 -4.02 18.22
C ALA A 271 -12.64 -4.24 16.81
N ARG A 272 -12.42 -3.33 15.92
CA ARG A 272 -12.71 -3.41 14.49
C ARG A 272 -11.63 -2.71 13.65
N LEU A 273 -11.68 -2.87 12.37
CA LEU A 273 -10.86 -2.07 11.45
C LEU A 273 -11.43 -0.63 11.34
N PRO A 274 -10.56 0.38 11.13
CA PRO A 274 -11.02 1.74 10.90
C PRO A 274 -11.73 1.86 9.55
N THR A 275 -12.65 2.79 9.42
CA THR A 275 -13.10 3.25 8.11
C THR A 275 -12.01 4.07 7.44
N LEU A 276 -12.09 4.29 6.10
CA LEU A 276 -11.21 5.22 5.37
C LEU A 276 -11.09 6.57 6.09
N HIS A 277 -12.22 7.13 6.51
CA HIS A 277 -12.26 8.45 7.14
C HIS A 277 -11.63 8.44 8.54
N GLU A 278 -11.79 7.36 9.30
CA GLU A 278 -11.15 7.20 10.61
C GLU A 278 -9.63 7.05 10.46
N ALA A 279 -9.15 6.23 9.52
CA ALA A 279 -7.72 6.12 9.24
C ALA A 279 -7.11 7.49 8.86
N ARG A 280 -7.79 8.24 8.00
CA ARG A 280 -7.37 9.63 7.68
C ARG A 280 -7.43 10.57 8.87
N SER A 281 -8.38 10.39 9.79
CA SER A 281 -8.47 11.16 11.05
C SER A 281 -7.27 10.86 11.96
N ILE A 282 -6.84 9.61 12.07
CA ILE A 282 -5.64 9.21 12.81
C ILE A 282 -4.40 9.89 12.22
N HIS A 283 -4.20 9.75 10.90
CA HIS A 283 -3.04 10.33 10.23
C HIS A 283 -2.94 11.85 10.43
N ARG A 284 -4.07 12.57 10.31
CA ARG A 284 -4.13 14.02 10.55
C ARG A 284 -3.80 14.39 12.00
N GLN A 285 -4.26 13.61 12.98
CA GLN A 285 -3.93 13.88 14.38
C GLN A 285 -2.41 13.76 14.60
N VAL A 286 -1.77 12.76 14.02
CA VAL A 286 -0.32 12.58 14.12
C VAL A 286 0.45 13.74 13.45
N GLU A 287 0.00 14.19 12.28
CA GLU A 287 0.60 15.35 11.61
C GLU A 287 0.50 16.62 12.47
N GLU A 288 -0.66 16.88 13.07
CA GLU A 288 -0.88 18.02 13.99
C GLU A 288 0.04 17.94 15.21
N GLU A 289 0.11 16.75 15.86
CA GLU A 289 0.96 16.53 17.02
C GLU A 289 2.47 16.67 16.70
N ASN A 290 2.88 16.28 15.49
CA ASN A 290 4.26 16.45 15.05
C ASN A 290 4.58 17.92 14.73
N ALA A 291 3.67 18.65 14.09
CA ALA A 291 3.83 20.08 13.82
C ALA A 291 3.94 20.92 15.11
N GLU A 292 3.14 20.57 16.14
CA GLU A 292 3.23 21.23 17.45
C GLU A 292 4.59 21.04 18.15
N LYS A 293 5.25 19.91 17.92
CA LYS A 293 6.57 19.59 18.54
C LYS A 293 7.74 20.35 17.90
N THR A 294 7.64 20.66 16.60
CA THR A 294 8.74 21.29 15.86
C THR A 294 8.87 22.78 16.13
N GLN A 295 7.89 23.44 16.78
CA GLN A 295 7.84 24.89 17.05
C GLN A 295 8.14 25.76 15.81
N ASP A 296 8.08 25.20 14.65
CA ASP A 296 8.22 25.99 13.43
C ASP A 296 6.99 26.90 13.29
N GLU A 297 7.25 28.20 13.18
CA GLU A 297 6.23 29.15 12.73
C GLU A 297 5.52 28.52 11.51
N PRO A 298 4.19 28.54 11.44
CA PRO A 298 3.49 27.96 10.33
C PRO A 298 3.95 28.69 9.06
N ALA A 299 4.98 28.14 8.41
CA ALA A 299 5.27 28.50 7.04
C ALA A 299 3.94 28.40 6.30
N SER A 300 3.56 29.40 5.52
CA SER A 300 2.27 29.41 4.84
C SER A 300 2.07 28.05 4.19
N LYS A 301 1.08 27.27 4.69
CA LYS A 301 0.79 25.93 4.19
C LYS A 301 0.68 26.03 2.68
N SER A 302 1.54 25.34 1.98
CA SER A 302 1.44 25.23 0.54
C SER A 302 0.36 24.20 0.20
N ILE A 303 -0.27 24.29 -0.96
CA ILE A 303 -1.17 23.24 -1.49
C ILE A 303 -0.49 21.85 -1.43
N ARG A 304 0.84 21.81 -1.52
CA ARG A 304 1.61 20.56 -1.38
C ARG A 304 1.46 19.91 -0.01
N ASP A 305 1.42 20.70 1.06
CA ASP A 305 1.30 20.18 2.43
C ASP A 305 -0.08 19.57 2.70
N ASP A 306 -1.10 19.99 1.94
CA ASP A 306 -2.43 19.39 2.01
C ASP A 306 -2.52 18.05 1.25
N ILE A 307 -1.69 17.85 0.23
CA ILE A 307 -1.69 16.65 -0.62
C ILE A 307 -0.68 15.61 -0.14
N TYR A 308 0.48 16.02 0.37
CA TYR A 308 1.58 15.13 0.71
C TYR A 308 1.87 15.15 2.22
N THR A 309 2.14 13.97 2.77
CA THR A 309 2.70 13.82 4.12
C THR A 309 4.23 13.87 4.09
N ASP A 310 4.84 14.26 5.21
CA ASP A 310 6.29 14.15 5.40
C ASP A 310 6.68 12.67 5.54
N LEU A 311 7.56 12.21 4.68
CA LEU A 311 8.09 10.84 4.68
C LEU A 311 9.51 10.73 5.27
N THR A 312 9.98 11.76 5.96
CA THR A 312 11.31 11.74 6.58
C THR A 312 11.42 10.59 7.59
N GLY A 313 12.36 9.68 7.35
CA GLY A 313 12.55 8.48 8.18
C GLY A 313 11.57 7.34 7.94
N CYS A 314 10.66 7.48 6.98
CA CYS A 314 9.71 6.42 6.64
C CYS A 314 10.34 5.34 5.75
N ASN A 315 9.87 4.11 5.90
CA ASN A 315 10.34 2.98 5.10
C ASN A 315 9.57 2.89 3.77
N VAL A 316 9.97 3.68 2.80
CA VAL A 316 9.38 3.74 1.44
C VAL A 316 10.47 3.87 0.39
N GLY A 317 10.14 3.68 -0.87
CA GLY A 317 11.04 3.91 -2.00
C GLY A 317 12.25 2.99 -2.02
N PHE A 318 12.09 1.75 -1.59
CA PHE A 318 13.16 0.76 -1.52
C PHE A 318 14.35 1.17 -0.64
N GLN A 319 14.13 2.00 0.40
CA GLN A 319 15.17 2.28 1.41
C GLN A 319 15.60 0.98 2.10
N ASN A 320 14.63 0.10 2.36
CA ASN A 320 14.86 -1.27 2.78
C ASN A 320 14.05 -2.20 1.87
N PHE A 321 14.56 -3.39 1.58
CA PHE A 321 13.83 -4.43 0.86
C PHE A 321 13.10 -5.39 1.81
N HIS A 322 12.61 -4.86 2.92
CA HIS A 322 11.88 -5.57 3.98
C HIS A 322 11.12 -4.55 4.85
N PRO A 323 10.12 -4.96 5.60
CA PRO A 323 9.48 -4.12 6.61
C PRO A 323 10.45 -3.71 7.73
N THR A 324 10.09 -2.66 8.46
CA THR A 324 10.77 -2.26 9.68
C THR A 324 9.91 -2.52 10.92
N PRO A 325 10.50 -2.65 12.12
CA PRO A 325 9.72 -2.89 13.34
C PRO A 325 8.69 -1.78 13.59
N VAL A 326 7.43 -2.14 13.82
CA VAL A 326 6.37 -1.20 14.18
C VAL A 326 6.57 -0.57 15.56
N THR A 327 7.45 -1.13 16.37
CA THR A 327 7.82 -0.65 17.71
C THR A 327 8.99 0.34 17.70
N GLN A 328 9.63 0.58 16.55
CA GLN A 328 10.85 1.42 16.47
C GLN A 328 10.65 2.85 17.00
N ASN A 329 9.44 3.38 16.92
CA ASN A 329 9.08 4.71 17.38
C ASN A 329 8.49 4.72 18.81
N GLY A 330 8.61 3.60 19.52
CA GLY A 330 8.04 3.44 20.86
C GLY A 330 6.50 3.36 20.82
N ASN A 331 5.89 3.83 21.91
CA ASN A 331 4.44 3.82 22.04
C ASN A 331 3.85 5.20 21.76
N ARG A 332 3.86 5.59 20.49
CA ARG A 332 3.22 6.79 19.97
C ARG A 332 2.24 6.41 18.87
N LEU A 333 1.22 7.24 18.66
CA LEU A 333 0.28 7.05 17.58
C LEU A 333 1.02 7.10 16.23
N SER A 334 0.79 6.12 15.38
CA SER A 334 1.40 6.01 14.05
C SER A 334 0.61 6.77 13.00
N GLY A 335 1.28 7.60 12.23
CA GLY A 335 0.75 8.27 11.05
C GLY A 335 0.99 7.48 9.77
N GLN A 336 0.58 8.04 8.64
CA GLN A 336 0.71 7.38 7.32
C GLN A 336 2.14 6.93 6.99
N GLY A 337 3.16 7.66 7.44
CA GLY A 337 4.55 7.34 7.19
C GLY A 337 5.17 6.34 8.18
N ASP A 338 4.54 6.13 9.34
CA ASP A 338 5.12 5.36 10.46
C ASP A 338 4.82 3.84 10.39
N LEU A 339 4.34 3.35 9.27
CA LEU A 339 3.67 2.05 9.16
C LEU A 339 4.63 0.88 8.88
N GLY A 340 5.93 1.07 9.08
CA GLY A 340 6.92 0.01 8.84
C GLY A 340 7.07 -0.41 7.38
N GLY A 341 6.44 0.30 6.44
CA GLY A 341 6.45 0.01 5.02
C GLY A 341 5.36 -0.98 4.60
N ALA A 342 4.16 -0.83 5.13
CA ALA A 342 2.98 -1.66 4.81
C ALA A 342 1.73 -0.80 4.65
N TYR A 343 0.75 -1.27 3.86
CA TYR A 343 -0.58 -0.66 3.77
C TYR A 343 -1.45 -0.99 4.98
N GLU A 344 -2.43 -0.14 5.22
CA GLU A 344 -3.41 -0.29 6.28
C GLU A 344 -4.78 -0.68 5.71
N TRP A 345 -5.35 -1.80 6.18
CA TRP A 345 -6.72 -2.17 5.87
C TRP A 345 -7.71 -1.20 6.50
N THR A 346 -8.71 -0.80 5.72
CA THR A 346 -9.90 -0.14 6.24
C THR A 346 -11.11 -1.07 6.12
N SER A 347 -12.20 -0.75 6.82
CA SER A 347 -13.49 -1.43 6.67
C SER A 347 -14.36 -0.82 5.57
N SER A 348 -13.84 0.16 4.82
CA SER A 348 -14.59 0.82 3.76
C SER A 348 -14.52 0.04 2.46
N LEU A 349 -15.70 -0.23 1.87
CA LEU A 349 -15.78 -0.70 0.50
C LEU A 349 -15.21 0.34 -0.47
N PHE A 350 -14.65 -0.14 -1.57
CA PHE A 350 -14.23 0.72 -2.66
C PHE A 350 -15.45 1.12 -3.49
N GLU A 351 -16.01 2.28 -3.18
CA GLU A 351 -17.25 2.81 -3.74
C GLU A 351 -17.05 4.19 -4.35
N PRO A 352 -17.92 4.61 -5.28
CA PRO A 352 -17.85 5.95 -5.85
C PRO A 352 -17.95 7.03 -4.78
N GLN A 353 -16.98 7.95 -4.75
CA GLN A 353 -17.02 9.13 -3.92
C GLN A 353 -18.06 10.15 -4.47
N PRO A 354 -18.50 11.13 -3.68
CA PRO A 354 -19.42 12.15 -4.16
C PRO A 354 -18.95 12.81 -5.46
N ASN A 355 -19.81 12.81 -6.48
CA ASN A 355 -19.54 13.34 -7.82
C ASN A 355 -18.44 12.58 -8.59
N PHE A 356 -18.17 11.33 -8.25
CA PHE A 356 -17.23 10.49 -8.99
C PHE A 356 -17.54 10.44 -10.48
N LYS A 357 -16.50 10.56 -11.29
CA LYS A 357 -16.52 10.30 -12.74
C LYS A 357 -15.23 9.61 -13.14
N PRO A 358 -15.30 8.53 -13.91
CA PRO A 358 -14.09 7.92 -14.48
C PRO A 358 -13.26 8.95 -15.25
N MET A 359 -11.93 8.84 -15.17
CA MET A 359 -11.06 9.74 -15.95
C MET A 359 -11.02 9.34 -17.42
N ASP A 360 -11.03 10.33 -18.31
CA ASP A 360 -11.10 10.09 -19.75
C ASP A 360 -9.90 9.31 -20.31
N ILE A 361 -8.71 9.50 -19.74
CA ILE A 361 -7.49 8.84 -20.22
C ILE A 361 -7.36 7.37 -19.73
N TYR A 362 -8.15 6.96 -18.72
CA TYR A 362 -8.14 5.60 -18.18
C TYR A 362 -9.46 5.29 -17.45
N GLN A 363 -10.52 5.11 -18.20
CA GLN A 363 -11.89 5.02 -17.66
C GLN A 363 -12.14 3.83 -16.72
N GLY A 364 -11.46 2.70 -16.94
CA GLY A 364 -11.60 1.51 -16.11
C GLY A 364 -10.74 1.51 -14.85
N TYR A 365 -9.95 2.56 -14.58
CA TYR A 365 -8.98 2.53 -13.46
C TYR A 365 -9.64 2.26 -12.11
N SER A 366 -10.68 2.98 -11.77
CA SER A 366 -11.42 2.78 -10.51
C SER A 366 -12.78 2.13 -10.74
N ALA A 367 -13.50 2.51 -11.80
CA ALA A 367 -14.87 2.11 -12.02
C ALA A 367 -15.06 0.58 -12.09
N ASP A 368 -14.12 -0.14 -12.68
CA ASP A 368 -14.17 -1.60 -12.84
C ASP A 368 -14.02 -2.35 -11.49
N PHE A 369 -13.54 -1.68 -10.47
CA PHE A 369 -13.31 -2.26 -9.13
C PHE A 369 -14.31 -1.81 -8.07
N MET A 370 -15.28 -0.95 -8.44
CA MET A 370 -16.39 -0.52 -7.58
C MET A 370 -17.52 -1.56 -7.62
N ASP A 371 -17.18 -2.82 -7.39
CA ASP A 371 -18.02 -4.01 -7.58
C ASP A 371 -18.56 -4.59 -6.26
N GLY A 372 -18.32 -3.91 -5.14
CA GLY A 372 -18.71 -4.36 -3.79
C GLY A 372 -17.86 -5.49 -3.21
N LYS A 373 -16.72 -5.84 -3.85
CA LYS A 373 -15.81 -6.89 -3.38
C LYS A 373 -14.43 -6.33 -2.99
N HIS A 374 -14.12 -5.13 -3.43
CA HIS A 374 -12.85 -4.48 -3.13
C HIS A 374 -12.98 -3.59 -1.91
N ILE A 375 -11.95 -3.67 -1.06
CA ILE A 375 -11.84 -2.91 0.18
C ILE A 375 -10.74 -1.87 0.02
N VAL A 376 -10.96 -0.69 0.57
CA VAL A 376 -9.98 0.39 0.55
C VAL A 376 -8.82 0.08 1.50
N VAL A 377 -7.60 0.28 1.01
CA VAL A 377 -6.37 0.33 1.82
C VAL A 377 -5.72 1.70 1.68
N VAL A 378 -5.08 2.16 2.74
CA VAL A 378 -4.39 3.46 2.81
C VAL A 378 -2.92 3.27 3.19
N GLY A 379 -2.13 4.33 3.10
CA GLY A 379 -0.70 4.24 3.37
C GLY A 379 0.08 3.76 2.15
N SER A 380 1.16 3.04 2.39
CA SER A 380 2.04 2.55 1.32
C SER A 380 2.97 1.45 1.80
N SER A 381 3.46 0.62 0.88
CA SER A 381 4.50 -0.36 1.19
C SER A 381 5.92 0.24 1.10
N TRP A 382 6.90 -0.51 1.61
CA TRP A 382 8.31 -0.16 1.49
C TRP A 382 8.82 -0.08 0.04
N ALA A 383 8.11 -0.71 -0.90
CA ALA A 383 8.43 -0.69 -2.33
C ALA A 383 7.82 0.50 -3.09
N PHE A 384 7.00 1.29 -2.43
CA PHE A 384 6.26 2.36 -3.11
C PHE A 384 7.12 3.58 -3.34
N HIS A 385 7.03 4.17 -4.54
CA HIS A 385 7.75 5.39 -4.85
C HIS A 385 7.34 6.52 -3.90
N PRO A 386 8.28 7.29 -3.31
CA PRO A 386 7.97 8.29 -2.28
C PRO A 386 6.90 9.30 -2.68
N ARG A 387 6.91 9.74 -3.95
CA ARG A 387 5.89 10.66 -4.47
C ARG A 387 4.47 10.11 -4.35
N ILE A 388 4.30 8.79 -4.52
CA ILE A 388 3.00 8.13 -4.44
C ILE A 388 2.70 7.80 -2.98
N ALA A 389 3.67 7.27 -2.26
CA ALA A 389 3.57 6.91 -0.85
C ALA A 389 3.13 8.08 0.05
N GLY A 390 3.58 9.29 -0.28
CA GLY A 390 3.26 10.50 0.46
C GLY A 390 1.87 11.07 0.20
N LYS A 391 1.15 10.64 -0.83
CA LYS A 391 -0.16 11.22 -1.16
C LYS A 391 -1.19 10.89 -0.09
N LYS A 392 -1.77 11.91 0.54
CA LYS A 392 -2.81 11.77 1.56
C LYS A 392 -4.17 11.38 0.98
N THR A 393 -4.39 11.66 -0.28
CA THR A 393 -5.65 11.44 -0.98
C THR A 393 -5.72 10.10 -1.68
N LEU A 394 -4.57 9.54 -2.07
CA LEU A 394 -4.51 8.27 -2.75
C LEU A 394 -4.87 7.13 -1.81
N TYR A 395 -5.72 6.26 -2.29
CA TYR A 395 -5.99 4.96 -1.68
C TYR A 395 -6.07 3.91 -2.79
N VAL A 396 -5.63 2.72 -2.45
CA VAL A 396 -5.65 1.55 -3.31
C VAL A 396 -6.82 0.68 -2.88
N HIS A 397 -7.24 -0.26 -3.70
CA HIS A 397 -8.29 -1.23 -3.37
C HIS A 397 -7.75 -2.63 -3.59
N LEU A 398 -8.17 -3.55 -2.74
CA LEU A 398 -7.78 -4.95 -2.82
C LEU A 398 -9.01 -5.84 -2.59
N PRO A 399 -9.13 -6.96 -3.29
CA PRO A 399 -10.13 -7.96 -2.99
C PRO A 399 -10.03 -8.45 -1.54
N SER A 400 -11.16 -8.68 -0.89
CA SER A 400 -11.23 -9.04 0.54
C SER A 400 -10.57 -10.39 0.88
N ASP A 401 -10.50 -11.30 -0.08
CA ASP A 401 -9.99 -12.67 0.06
C ASP A 401 -8.52 -12.83 -0.35
N ILE A 402 -7.91 -11.80 -0.93
CA ILE A 402 -6.50 -11.84 -1.30
C ILE A 402 -5.64 -11.37 -0.13
N SER A 403 -4.75 -12.23 0.32
CA SER A 403 -3.65 -11.84 1.21
C SER A 403 -2.68 -10.96 0.44
N ALA A 404 -2.77 -9.66 0.68
CA ALA A 404 -1.77 -8.72 0.17
C ALA A 404 -0.47 -8.88 0.95
N LEU A 405 0.65 -8.96 0.22
CA LEU A 405 1.98 -9.12 0.82
C LEU A 405 2.48 -7.87 1.54
N SER A 406 1.64 -6.87 1.69
CA SER A 406 2.03 -5.56 2.22
C SER A 406 0.96 -4.84 3.04
N THR A 407 -0.13 -5.54 3.42
CA THR A 407 -1.25 -4.91 4.13
C THR A 407 -1.34 -5.39 5.58
N TYR A 408 -1.48 -4.46 6.52
CA TYR A 408 -1.49 -4.75 7.95
C TYR A 408 -2.79 -4.31 8.64
N ILE A 409 -2.87 -4.62 9.93
CA ILE A 409 -4.01 -4.35 10.79
C ILE A 409 -3.70 -3.18 11.73
N GLN A 410 -4.50 -2.12 11.69
CA GLN A 410 -4.63 -1.19 12.82
C GLN A 410 -6.04 -1.33 13.40
N ALA A 411 -6.14 -1.65 14.68
CA ALA A 411 -7.44 -1.85 15.31
C ALA A 411 -7.97 -0.55 15.93
N VAL A 412 -9.29 -0.32 15.83
CA VAL A 412 -10.00 0.79 16.45
C VAL A 412 -11.13 0.28 17.36
N SER A 413 -11.56 1.11 18.32
CA SER A 413 -12.55 0.71 19.31
C SER A 413 -13.95 0.51 18.74
N ILE A 414 -14.71 -0.41 19.35
CA ILE A 414 -16.13 -0.58 19.08
C ILE A 414 -16.92 0.32 20.05
N GLY A 415 -17.53 1.39 19.56
CA GLY A 415 -18.48 2.20 20.32
C GLY A 415 -17.95 2.77 21.64
N GLY A 416 -16.67 3.14 21.72
CA GLY A 416 -16.08 3.77 22.92
C GLY A 416 -15.87 2.82 24.11
N ARG A 417 -16.00 1.52 23.94
CA ARG A 417 -15.70 0.53 24.99
C ARG A 417 -14.30 -0.05 24.79
N LYS A 418 -13.43 0.14 25.78
CA LYS A 418 -12.20 -0.62 25.91
C LYS A 418 -12.53 -2.05 26.32
N VAL A 419 -12.17 -3.03 25.51
CA VAL A 419 -12.11 -4.41 25.98
C VAL A 419 -10.70 -4.66 26.51
N THR A 420 -10.53 -4.49 27.79
CA THR A 420 -9.30 -4.77 28.53
C THR A 420 -9.22 -6.29 28.79
N HIS A 421 -8.85 -7.07 27.79
CA HIS A 421 -8.53 -8.47 27.99
C HIS A 421 -7.58 -9.01 26.93
N ILE A 422 -6.28 -8.72 27.04
CA ILE A 422 -5.34 -9.57 26.28
C ILE A 422 -4.02 -9.85 27.00
N LEU A 423 -3.75 -9.27 28.14
CA LEU A 423 -2.68 -9.78 29.00
C LEU A 423 -3.27 -10.01 30.38
N GLY A 424 -3.83 -11.18 30.58
CA GLY A 424 -4.03 -11.70 31.92
C GLY A 424 -2.68 -11.69 32.63
N SER A 425 -2.52 -10.77 33.58
CA SER A 425 -1.48 -10.89 34.58
C SER A 425 -1.59 -12.31 35.20
N ALA A 426 -0.66 -13.16 34.83
CA ALA A 426 -0.33 -14.29 35.66
C ALA A 426 0.32 -13.69 36.92
N SER A 427 -0.51 -13.32 37.91
CA SER A 427 -0.06 -13.16 39.27
C SER A 427 0.03 -14.54 39.88
N VAL A 428 1.28 -14.87 40.28
CA VAL A 428 1.78 -15.96 41.15
C VAL A 428 1.78 -17.32 40.52
#